data_82f5fcc2fe28a2a46c66bab53295cefe
#
_entry.id   82f5fcc2fe28a2a46c66bab53295cefe
#
_cell.length_a   1.000
_cell.length_b   1.000
_cell.length_c   1.000
_cell.angle_alpha   90.00
_cell.angle_beta   90.00
_cell.angle_gamma   90.00
#
_symmetry.space_group_name_H-M   'P 1'
#
loop_
_entity.id
_entity.type
_entity.pdbx_description
1 polymer ?
#
loop_
_entity_poly.entity_id
_entity_poly.type
_entity_poly.pdbx_seq_one_letter_code
_entity_poly.pdbx_strand_id
1 'polypeptide(L)'
;ELTAAYNSSKDYDSGINYEYDVKSASAQINGSDTKIYACGMPVGLYLHTDGIMIIDYAGFESIDGNKVTPLKNKVKKGDYIVKVNGKKVDSKQEVIDLVEKSNGETIELTIKRNDEEITEKVKPVKNKNGIYKIGLWVRDDTQGLGTITFVTSNGIFGALGHGISDLDTGDMVTSFSGNLYYANIWGIKKGKIGEPGGFCGSIDYNEENKVGTITKNCETGLFGNVDLKKIDVE
;
A
#
# COMPACT_ATOMS: atom_id res chain seq x y z
N GLU A 1 31.74 10.26 -1.49
CA GLU A 1 31.14 11.20 -2.46
C GLU A 1 30.66 10.40 -3.67
N LEU A 2 29.34 10.28 -3.83
CA LEU A 2 28.72 9.73 -5.03
C LEU A 2 28.51 10.88 -6.01
N THR A 3 29.32 10.92 -7.08
CA THR A 3 29.10 11.85 -8.18
C THR A 3 28.31 11.12 -9.26
N ALA A 4 27.01 11.38 -9.34
CA ALA A 4 26.20 10.95 -10.48
C ALA A 4 26.32 12.01 -11.59
N ALA A 5 26.92 11.68 -12.72
CA ALA A 5 26.90 12.51 -13.90
C ALA A 5 25.63 12.25 -14.71
N TYR A 6 24.72 13.20 -14.72
CA TYR A 6 23.54 13.22 -15.55
C TYR A 6 23.87 13.83 -16.90
N ASN A 7 23.82 13.03 -17.95
CA ASN A 7 23.89 13.54 -19.31
C ASN A 7 22.50 13.53 -19.93
N SER A 8 21.89 14.71 -20.06
CA SER A 8 20.67 14.90 -20.83
C SER A 8 21.00 15.02 -22.31
N SER A 9 20.60 14.07 -23.14
CA SER A 9 20.46 14.32 -24.58
C SER A 9 18.98 14.64 -24.87
N LYS A 10 18.82 15.77 -25.55
CA LYS A 10 17.53 16.23 -26.09
C LYS A 10 17.18 15.37 -27.29
N ASP A 11 15.93 14.89 -27.37
CA ASP A 11 15.04 15.17 -28.50
C ASP A 11 13.71 14.48 -28.21
N TYR A 12 12.64 15.29 -28.22
CA TYR A 12 11.27 14.80 -28.11
C TYR A 12 10.77 14.45 -29.51
N ASP A 13 10.58 13.16 -29.80
CA ASP A 13 9.70 12.71 -30.86
C ASP A 13 8.69 11.68 -30.34
N SER A 14 7.49 11.74 -30.89
CA SER A 14 6.27 11.10 -30.43
C SER A 14 6.18 9.60 -30.73
N GLY A 15 7.09 8.85 -30.17
CA GLY A 15 7.09 7.39 -30.12
C GLY A 15 7.97 6.99 -28.96
N ILE A 16 7.36 6.77 -27.80
CA ILE A 16 8.13 6.56 -26.59
C ILE A 16 8.70 5.15 -26.57
N ASN A 17 9.85 4.95 -27.18
CA ASN A 17 10.77 3.87 -26.84
C ASN A 17 11.69 4.40 -25.74
N TYR A 18 11.45 3.99 -24.50
CA TYR A 18 12.39 4.23 -23.42
C TYR A 18 13.53 3.21 -23.53
N GLU A 19 14.63 3.64 -24.11
CA GLU A 19 15.91 2.96 -23.98
C GLU A 19 16.48 3.38 -22.60
N TYR A 20 16.46 2.49 -21.62
CA TYR A 20 17.03 2.76 -20.30
C TYR A 20 18.51 2.44 -20.32
N ASP A 21 19.35 3.47 -20.27
CA ASP A 21 20.81 3.31 -20.09
C ASP A 21 21.07 3.02 -18.59
N VAL A 22 21.20 1.75 -18.25
CA VAL A 22 21.47 1.30 -16.88
C VAL A 22 22.97 1.43 -16.61
N LYS A 23 23.35 2.45 -15.83
CA LYS A 23 24.71 2.57 -15.36
C LYS A 23 24.92 1.77 -14.09
N SER A 24 25.82 0.77 -14.13
CA SER A 24 26.20 0.02 -12.93
C SER A 24 27.12 0.83 -12.04
N ALA A 25 26.82 0.88 -10.74
CA ALA A 25 27.72 1.35 -9.70
C ALA A 25 28.06 0.19 -8.76
N SER A 26 29.31 0.09 -8.33
CA SER A 26 29.71 -0.88 -7.30
C SER A 26 29.77 -0.19 -5.94
N ALA A 27 29.16 -0.78 -4.93
CA ALA A 27 29.26 -0.36 -3.54
C ALA A 27 29.66 -1.55 -2.67
N GLN A 28 30.62 -1.34 -1.75
CA GLN A 28 30.91 -2.34 -0.73
C GLN A 28 29.90 -2.18 0.42
N ILE A 29 29.05 -3.17 0.59
CA ILE A 29 28.13 -3.25 1.72
C ILE A 29 28.60 -4.42 2.59
N ASN A 30 29.03 -4.14 3.82
CA ASN A 30 29.49 -5.15 4.77
C ASN A 30 30.61 -6.09 4.25
N GLY A 31 31.54 -5.56 3.45
CA GLY A 31 32.69 -6.32 2.97
C GLY A 31 32.42 -7.29 1.83
N SER A 32 31.22 -7.31 1.27
CA SER A 32 30.89 -8.04 0.03
C SER A 32 30.81 -7.09 -1.15
N ASP A 33 31.35 -7.52 -2.29
CA ASP A 33 31.25 -6.80 -3.56
C ASP A 33 29.84 -7.00 -4.15
N THR A 34 28.87 -6.21 -3.68
CA THR A 34 27.51 -6.22 -4.23
C THR A 34 27.41 -5.19 -5.34
N LYS A 35 27.13 -5.63 -6.55
CA LYS A 35 26.86 -4.72 -7.67
C LYS A 35 25.45 -4.16 -7.52
N ILE A 36 25.35 -2.86 -7.72
CA ILE A 36 24.08 -2.11 -7.72
C ILE A 36 23.87 -1.58 -9.13
N TYR A 37 22.70 -1.85 -9.69
CA TYR A 37 22.28 -1.38 -10.99
C TYR A 37 21.24 -0.28 -10.79
N ALA A 38 21.47 0.89 -11.40
CA ALA A 38 20.47 1.94 -11.44
C ALA A 38 19.28 1.44 -12.28
N CYS A 39 18.07 1.72 -11.81
CA CYS A 39 16.85 1.33 -12.48
C CYS A 39 15.89 2.52 -12.55
N GLY A 40 15.05 2.56 -13.56
CA GLY A 40 13.99 3.56 -13.72
C GLY A 40 12.65 2.91 -14.07
N MET A 41 12.53 1.61 -13.85
CA MET A 41 11.38 0.85 -14.27
C MET A 41 10.13 1.24 -13.47
N PRO A 42 9.04 1.70 -14.14
CA PRO A 42 7.76 1.91 -13.47
C PRO A 42 7.11 0.58 -13.10
N VAL A 43 6.56 0.54 -11.89
CA VAL A 43 5.91 -0.65 -11.34
C VAL A 43 4.62 -0.30 -10.65
N GLY A 44 3.70 -1.26 -10.64
CA GLY A 44 2.53 -1.25 -9.77
C GLY A 44 2.89 -1.77 -8.39
N LEU A 45 2.41 -1.06 -7.39
CA LEU A 45 2.60 -1.36 -5.97
C LEU A 45 1.29 -1.85 -5.40
N TYR A 46 1.33 -2.94 -4.68
CA TYR A 46 0.21 -3.44 -3.90
C TYR A 46 0.70 -3.80 -2.50
N LEU A 47 0.23 -3.06 -1.50
CA LEU A 47 0.51 -3.35 -0.10
C LEU A 47 -0.76 -3.81 0.59
N HIS A 48 -0.69 -4.96 1.20
CA HIS A 48 -1.74 -5.50 2.05
C HIS A 48 -1.45 -5.17 3.50
N THR A 49 -2.39 -4.48 4.17
CA THR A 49 -2.19 -4.05 5.55
C THR A 49 -2.31 -5.20 6.54
N ASP A 50 -1.49 -5.18 7.59
CA ASP A 50 -1.57 -6.18 8.67
C ASP A 50 -2.74 -5.85 9.62
N GLY A 51 -3.93 -6.27 9.20
CA GLY A 51 -5.21 -5.88 9.77
C GLY A 51 -5.94 -4.84 8.90
N ILE A 52 -7.17 -4.52 9.29
CA ILE A 52 -8.07 -3.67 8.53
C ILE A 52 -8.01 -2.25 9.09
N MET A 53 -7.40 -1.32 8.36
CA MET A 53 -7.23 0.06 8.79
C MET A 53 -8.58 0.77 8.90
N ILE A 54 -8.80 1.44 10.02
CA ILE A 54 -9.95 2.32 10.23
C ILE A 54 -9.59 3.71 9.69
N ILE A 55 -10.28 4.11 8.61
CA ILE A 55 -10.11 5.43 7.99
C ILE A 55 -10.93 6.47 8.73
N ASP A 56 -12.18 6.12 9.08
CA ASP A 56 -13.08 6.99 9.83
C ASP A 56 -14.24 6.18 10.41
N TYR A 57 -15.01 6.81 11.29
CA TYR A 57 -16.30 6.29 11.70
C TYR A 57 -17.41 7.23 11.25
N ALA A 58 -18.51 6.66 10.75
CA ALA A 58 -19.63 7.42 10.23
C ALA A 58 -20.96 6.97 10.86
N GLY A 59 -21.79 7.93 11.15
CA GLY A 59 -23.17 7.65 11.50
C GLY A 59 -23.97 7.20 10.29
N PHE A 60 -24.90 6.28 10.51
CA PHE A 60 -25.85 5.83 9.49
C PHE A 60 -27.27 5.78 10.07
N GLU A 61 -28.24 5.75 9.19
CA GLU A 61 -29.65 5.64 9.58
C GLU A 61 -30.00 4.18 9.85
N SER A 62 -30.49 3.90 11.07
CA SER A 62 -30.98 2.58 11.47
C SER A 62 -32.34 2.27 10.81
N ILE A 63 -32.76 1.01 10.90
CA ILE A 63 -34.08 0.58 10.40
C ILE A 63 -35.23 1.33 11.09
N ASP A 64 -35.02 1.81 12.30
CA ASP A 64 -35.99 2.59 13.07
C ASP A 64 -35.93 4.11 12.77
N GLY A 65 -35.16 4.52 11.77
CA GLY A 65 -35.01 5.92 11.37
C GLY A 65 -34.07 6.76 12.24
N ASN A 66 -33.41 6.17 13.23
CA ASN A 66 -32.49 6.89 14.11
C ASN A 66 -31.09 6.95 13.52
N LYS A 67 -30.41 8.11 13.65
CA LYS A 67 -28.99 8.21 13.31
C LYS A 67 -28.13 7.61 14.43
N VAL A 68 -27.36 6.58 14.11
CA VAL A 68 -26.52 5.83 15.06
C VAL A 68 -25.04 5.84 14.64
N THR A 69 -24.16 5.83 15.63
CA THR A 69 -22.69 5.75 15.43
C THR A 69 -22.14 4.79 16.48
N PRO A 70 -22.21 3.47 16.27
CA PRO A 70 -21.95 2.47 17.31
C PRO A 70 -20.55 2.50 17.92
N LEU A 71 -19.54 2.94 17.15
CA LEU A 71 -18.12 2.99 17.56
C LEU A 71 -17.61 4.41 17.84
N LYS A 72 -18.50 5.39 17.96
CA LYS A 72 -18.12 6.76 18.33
C LYS A 72 -17.32 6.77 19.64
N ASN A 73 -16.14 7.45 19.64
CA ASN A 73 -15.23 7.56 20.78
C ASN A 73 -14.57 6.26 21.27
N LYS A 74 -14.78 5.14 20.57
CA LYS A 74 -14.15 3.84 20.90
C LYS A 74 -12.93 3.58 20.01
N VAL A 75 -13.03 3.94 18.76
CA VAL A 75 -11.96 3.77 17.76
C VAL A 75 -11.43 5.13 17.31
N LYS A 76 -10.25 5.13 16.74
CA LYS A 76 -9.60 6.28 16.13
C LYS A 76 -9.23 5.98 14.70
N LYS A 77 -9.10 7.03 13.91
CA LYS A 77 -8.49 7.00 12.59
C LYS A 77 -7.04 6.48 12.73
N GLY A 78 -6.62 5.55 11.87
CA GLY A 78 -5.32 4.90 11.95
C GLY A 78 -5.25 3.66 12.84
N ASP A 79 -6.33 3.29 13.56
CA ASP A 79 -6.42 2.00 14.24
C ASP A 79 -6.55 0.86 13.23
N TYR A 80 -6.07 -0.34 13.57
CA TYR A 80 -6.22 -1.54 12.74
C TYR A 80 -7.06 -2.60 13.45
N ILE A 81 -8.14 -3.05 12.82
CA ILE A 81 -8.89 -4.23 13.30
C ILE A 81 -8.07 -5.47 12.94
N VAL A 82 -7.62 -6.21 13.94
CA VAL A 82 -6.80 -7.42 13.74
C VAL A 82 -7.57 -8.71 14.07
N LYS A 83 -8.61 -8.63 14.93
CA LYS A 83 -9.47 -9.78 15.24
C LYS A 83 -10.92 -9.32 15.44
N VAL A 84 -11.86 -10.20 15.11
CA VAL A 84 -13.29 -10.08 15.46
C VAL A 84 -13.70 -11.33 16.20
N ASN A 85 -14.21 -11.19 17.43
CA ASN A 85 -14.54 -12.31 18.34
C ASN A 85 -13.38 -13.30 18.50
N GLY A 86 -12.15 -12.79 18.62
CA GLY A 86 -10.92 -13.58 18.75
C GLY A 86 -10.42 -14.22 17.44
N LYS A 87 -11.18 -14.19 16.36
CA LYS A 87 -10.76 -14.69 15.05
C LYS A 87 -9.95 -13.61 14.32
N LYS A 88 -8.73 -13.93 13.86
CA LYS A 88 -7.92 -13.05 13.00
C LYS A 88 -8.68 -12.73 11.72
N VAL A 89 -8.59 -11.49 11.27
CA VAL A 89 -9.18 -11.00 10.01
C VAL A 89 -8.09 -10.38 9.15
N ASP A 90 -8.10 -10.76 7.86
CA ASP A 90 -7.10 -10.31 6.89
C ASP A 90 -7.74 -9.53 5.73
N SER A 91 -9.08 -9.41 5.68
CA SER A 91 -9.77 -8.62 4.66
C SER A 91 -10.99 -7.88 5.24
N LYS A 92 -11.32 -6.73 4.64
CA LYS A 92 -12.55 -5.99 4.97
C LYS A 92 -13.80 -6.82 4.78
N GLN A 93 -13.81 -7.74 3.80
CA GLN A 93 -14.94 -8.62 3.56
C GLN A 93 -15.18 -9.58 4.73
N GLU A 94 -14.12 -10.13 5.33
CA GLU A 94 -14.25 -10.96 6.52
C GLU A 94 -14.86 -10.21 7.71
N VAL A 95 -14.48 -8.94 7.89
CA VAL A 95 -15.09 -8.10 8.95
C VAL A 95 -16.58 -7.89 8.67
N ILE A 96 -16.96 -7.58 7.42
CA ILE A 96 -18.34 -7.40 7.00
C ILE A 96 -19.15 -8.68 7.28
N ASP A 97 -18.65 -9.83 6.85
CA ASP A 97 -19.31 -11.12 7.02
C ASP A 97 -19.51 -11.49 8.50
N LEU A 98 -18.51 -11.22 9.34
CA LEU A 98 -18.59 -11.48 10.79
C LEU A 98 -19.59 -10.54 11.49
N VAL A 99 -19.64 -9.27 11.06
CA VAL A 99 -20.63 -8.31 11.55
C VAL A 99 -22.05 -8.75 11.17
N GLU A 100 -22.27 -9.19 9.94
CA GLU A 100 -23.60 -9.67 9.50
C GLU A 100 -24.01 -10.97 10.20
N LYS A 101 -23.08 -11.93 10.31
CA LYS A 101 -23.31 -13.22 11.00
C LYS A 101 -23.61 -13.07 12.49
N SER A 102 -23.25 -11.93 13.10
CA SER A 102 -23.56 -11.67 14.51
C SER A 102 -25.05 -11.51 14.77
N ASN A 103 -25.88 -11.29 13.75
CA ASN A 103 -27.33 -11.03 13.86
C ASN A 103 -27.68 -9.93 14.88
N GLY A 104 -26.78 -8.96 15.09
CA GLY A 104 -26.96 -7.87 16.05
C GLY A 104 -26.54 -8.21 17.47
N GLU A 105 -25.97 -9.37 17.72
CA GLU A 105 -25.31 -9.66 18.98
C GLU A 105 -24.05 -8.82 19.14
N THR A 106 -23.67 -8.55 20.39
CA THR A 106 -22.43 -7.80 20.67
C THR A 106 -21.22 -8.59 20.20
N ILE A 107 -20.40 -7.95 19.38
CA ILE A 107 -19.13 -8.49 18.93
C ILE A 107 -17.97 -7.77 19.63
N GLU A 108 -16.84 -8.45 19.71
CA GLU A 108 -15.60 -7.94 20.25
C GLU A 108 -14.62 -7.69 19.12
N LEU A 109 -14.08 -6.47 19.04
CA LEU A 109 -13.03 -6.08 18.09
C LEU A 109 -11.70 -6.00 18.84
N THR A 110 -10.68 -6.75 18.42
CA THR A 110 -9.31 -6.50 18.81
C THR A 110 -8.70 -5.52 17.83
N ILE A 111 -8.23 -4.40 18.35
CA ILE A 111 -7.73 -3.26 17.59
C ILE A 111 -6.28 -3.05 17.96
N LYS A 112 -5.40 -2.91 16.97
CA LYS A 112 -4.00 -2.50 17.16
C LYS A 112 -3.93 -0.98 17.02
N ARG A 113 -3.42 -0.31 18.05
CA ARG A 113 -3.15 1.14 18.11
C ARG A 113 -1.75 1.37 18.65
N ASN A 114 -0.86 2.00 17.87
CA ASN A 114 0.54 2.27 18.28
C ASN A 114 1.23 1.02 18.84
N ASP A 115 1.09 -0.13 18.16
CA ASP A 115 1.60 -1.45 18.56
C ASP A 115 0.98 -2.08 19.82
N GLU A 116 -0.01 -1.45 20.45
CA GLU A 116 -0.78 -2.02 21.55
C GLU A 116 -2.10 -2.62 21.05
N GLU A 117 -2.44 -3.83 21.53
CA GLU A 117 -3.77 -4.42 21.29
C GLU A 117 -4.75 -3.92 22.33
N ILE A 118 -5.84 -3.33 21.89
CA ILE A 118 -6.99 -2.92 22.71
C ILE A 118 -8.24 -3.67 22.26
N THR A 119 -9.14 -3.88 23.20
CA THR A 119 -10.40 -4.58 22.91
C THR A 119 -11.58 -3.65 23.08
N GLU A 120 -12.42 -3.57 22.05
CA GLU A 120 -13.64 -2.79 22.04
C GLU A 120 -14.86 -3.65 21.74
N LYS A 121 -15.92 -3.46 22.51
CA LYS A 121 -17.20 -4.14 22.28
C LYS A 121 -18.17 -3.23 21.54
N VAL A 122 -18.80 -3.78 20.51
CA VAL A 122 -19.81 -3.08 19.73
C VAL A 122 -20.99 -3.95 19.42
N LYS A 123 -22.18 -3.37 19.51
CA LYS A 123 -23.44 -4.01 19.08
C LYS A 123 -23.75 -3.54 17.67
N PRO A 124 -23.69 -4.41 16.64
CA PRO A 124 -24.11 -4.06 15.30
C PRO A 124 -25.58 -3.64 15.23
N VAL A 125 -25.89 -2.67 14.40
CA VAL A 125 -27.23 -2.13 14.23
C VAL A 125 -27.68 -2.31 12.78
N LYS A 126 -28.93 -2.71 12.58
CA LYS A 126 -29.51 -2.79 11.22
C LYS A 126 -29.67 -1.40 10.64
N ASN A 127 -29.15 -1.20 9.42
CA ASN A 127 -29.43 -0.01 8.64
C ASN A 127 -30.83 -0.10 8.00
N LYS A 128 -31.26 0.96 7.32
CA LYS A 128 -32.56 1.02 6.61
C LYS A 128 -32.79 -0.09 5.57
N ASN A 129 -31.72 -0.74 5.11
CA ASN A 129 -31.78 -1.87 4.17
C ASN A 129 -31.78 -3.23 4.88
N GLY A 130 -31.87 -3.27 6.21
CA GLY A 130 -31.88 -4.49 6.99
C GLY A 130 -30.51 -5.14 7.22
N ILE A 131 -29.42 -4.50 6.80
CA ILE A 131 -28.04 -5.01 6.89
C ILE A 131 -27.43 -4.55 8.21
N TYR A 132 -26.78 -5.46 8.95
CA TYR A 132 -26.08 -5.12 10.18
C TYR A 132 -24.78 -4.38 9.89
N LYS A 133 -24.56 -3.25 10.57
CA LYS A 133 -23.36 -2.40 10.43
C LYS A 133 -22.86 -1.92 11.79
N ILE A 134 -21.57 -1.61 11.83
CA ILE A 134 -20.88 -1.00 12.98
C ILE A 134 -20.44 0.45 12.72
N GLY A 135 -20.67 0.95 11.49
CA GLY A 135 -20.44 2.36 11.13
C GLY A 135 -18.97 2.72 11.02
N LEU A 136 -18.18 1.92 10.33
CA LEU A 136 -16.77 2.19 10.03
C LEU A 136 -16.55 2.34 8.52
N TRP A 137 -15.63 3.23 8.17
CA TRP A 137 -14.94 3.25 6.89
C TRP A 137 -13.58 2.58 7.09
N VAL A 138 -13.33 1.54 6.31
CA VAL A 138 -12.13 0.70 6.48
C VAL A 138 -11.43 0.44 5.15
N ARG A 139 -10.11 0.20 5.23
CA ARG A 139 -9.26 -0.17 4.10
C ARG A 139 -8.35 -1.33 4.51
N ASP A 140 -8.13 -2.27 3.62
CA ASP A 140 -7.27 -3.45 3.82
C ASP A 140 -6.11 -3.51 2.83
N ASP A 141 -6.02 -2.57 1.89
CA ASP A 141 -4.95 -2.48 0.91
C ASP A 141 -4.59 -1.03 0.55
N THR A 142 -3.39 -0.86 0.03
CA THR A 142 -2.95 0.39 -0.60
C THR A 142 -2.27 0.05 -1.91
N GLN A 143 -2.66 0.75 -2.96
CA GLN A 143 -2.20 0.53 -4.32
C GLN A 143 -1.67 1.83 -4.92
N GLY A 144 -0.69 1.71 -5.80
CA GLY A 144 -0.14 2.89 -6.47
C GLY A 144 0.83 2.53 -7.57
N LEU A 145 1.23 3.56 -8.32
CA LEU A 145 2.32 3.48 -9.28
C LEU A 145 3.58 4.05 -8.65
N GLY A 146 4.71 3.40 -8.92
CA GLY A 146 6.00 3.83 -8.41
C GLY A 146 7.12 3.49 -9.39
N THR A 147 8.35 3.75 -8.98
CA THR A 147 9.54 3.47 -9.78
C THR A 147 10.56 2.72 -8.95
N ILE A 148 11.11 1.63 -9.46
CA ILE A 148 12.28 0.98 -8.90
C ILE A 148 13.48 1.91 -9.14
N THR A 149 14.18 2.28 -8.07
CA THR A 149 15.34 3.18 -8.12
C THR A 149 16.63 2.42 -8.43
N PHE A 150 16.78 1.26 -7.81
CA PHE A 150 17.95 0.39 -8.03
C PHE A 150 17.61 -1.07 -7.78
N VAL A 151 18.44 -1.95 -8.34
CA VAL A 151 18.40 -3.39 -8.08
C VAL A 151 19.84 -3.88 -7.85
N THR A 152 20.02 -4.79 -6.92
CA THR A 152 21.32 -5.43 -6.66
C THR A 152 21.46 -6.72 -7.43
N SER A 153 22.72 -7.17 -7.64
CA SER A 153 23.03 -8.43 -8.34
C SER A 153 22.40 -9.69 -7.69
N ASN A 154 21.93 -9.60 -6.45
CA ASN A 154 21.24 -10.68 -5.75
C ASN A 154 19.71 -10.46 -5.66
N GLY A 155 19.17 -9.51 -6.44
CA GLY A 155 17.72 -9.31 -6.56
C GLY A 155 17.08 -8.47 -5.45
N ILE A 156 17.85 -7.78 -4.61
CA ILE A 156 17.28 -6.79 -3.68
C ILE A 156 17.00 -5.52 -4.47
N PHE A 157 15.83 -4.91 -4.26
CA PHE A 157 15.49 -3.63 -4.87
C PHE A 157 15.26 -2.55 -3.82
N GLY A 158 15.44 -1.28 -4.25
CA GLY A 158 14.90 -0.09 -3.60
C GLY A 158 14.05 0.70 -4.56
N ALA A 159 12.93 1.23 -4.08
CA ALA A 159 11.95 1.96 -4.88
C ALA A 159 11.45 3.21 -4.17
N LEU A 160 10.94 4.17 -4.94
CA LEU A 160 10.31 5.44 -4.57
C LEU A 160 11.27 6.49 -4.02
N GLY A 161 12.11 6.22 -3.04
CA GLY A 161 12.89 7.21 -2.27
C GLY A 161 12.12 7.90 -1.14
N HIS A 162 10.89 7.44 -0.86
CA HIS A 162 10.04 7.83 0.27
C HIS A 162 9.14 6.66 0.64
N GLY A 163 8.65 6.65 1.87
CA GLY A 163 7.65 5.66 2.31
C GLY A 163 6.27 5.90 1.71
N ILE A 164 5.45 4.88 1.73
CA ILE A 164 4.03 4.98 1.41
C ILE A 164 3.27 5.28 2.70
N SER A 165 2.55 6.39 2.68
CA SER A 165 1.60 6.78 3.72
C SER A 165 0.18 6.66 3.21
N ASP A 166 -0.74 6.36 4.11
CA ASP A 166 -2.17 6.38 3.80
C ASP A 166 -2.64 7.83 3.56
N LEU A 167 -3.37 8.03 2.48
CA LEU A 167 -3.83 9.37 2.06
C LEU A 167 -4.84 9.99 3.02
N ASP A 168 -5.61 9.18 3.74
CA ASP A 168 -6.66 9.65 4.63
C ASP A 168 -6.12 9.92 6.04
N THR A 169 -5.19 9.10 6.52
CA THR A 169 -4.61 9.25 7.86
C THR A 169 -3.34 10.09 7.86
N GLY A 170 -2.57 10.08 6.79
CA GLY A 170 -1.23 10.64 6.70
C GLY A 170 -0.15 9.77 7.35
N ASP A 171 -0.54 8.70 8.03
CA ASP A 171 0.40 7.81 8.71
C ASP A 171 1.09 6.86 7.72
N MET A 172 2.33 6.50 8.01
CA MET A 172 3.05 5.50 7.23
C MET A 172 2.32 4.16 7.32
N VAL A 173 2.08 3.51 6.18
CA VAL A 173 1.48 2.17 6.14
C VAL A 173 2.45 1.19 6.78
N THR A 174 2.17 0.79 8.02
CA THR A 174 2.90 -0.25 8.76
C THR A 174 2.40 -1.62 8.35
N SER A 175 2.43 -1.91 7.11
CA SER A 175 1.98 -3.15 6.55
C SER A 175 3.07 -4.16 6.46
N PHE A 176 2.64 -5.42 6.39
CA PHE A 176 3.57 -6.20 5.98
C PHE A 176 3.47 -7.33 5.03
N SER A 177 2.65 -7.42 3.98
CA SER A 177 2.90 -8.10 2.71
C SER A 177 2.64 -7.15 1.56
N GLY A 178 3.57 -7.12 0.61
CA GLY A 178 3.42 -6.27 -0.56
C GLY A 178 4.01 -6.95 -1.78
N ASN A 179 3.49 -6.61 -2.93
CA ASN A 179 3.95 -7.12 -4.21
C ASN A 179 4.20 -5.98 -5.20
N LEU A 180 5.15 -6.22 -6.10
CA LEU A 180 5.39 -5.41 -7.28
C LEU A 180 4.82 -6.12 -8.50
N TYR A 181 4.20 -5.36 -9.38
CA TYR A 181 3.64 -5.83 -10.63
C TYR A 181 4.12 -4.99 -11.80
N TYR A 182 4.07 -5.50 -13.02
CA TYR A 182 4.23 -4.67 -14.19
C TYR A 182 3.14 -3.61 -14.23
N ALA A 183 3.52 -2.39 -14.59
CA ALA A 183 2.61 -1.28 -14.79
C ALA A 183 2.52 -0.92 -16.27
N ASN A 184 1.31 -0.73 -16.77
CA ASN A 184 1.08 -0.19 -18.09
C ASN A 184 0.90 1.33 -17.97
N ILE A 185 1.90 2.10 -18.37
CA ILE A 185 1.90 3.56 -18.31
C ILE A 185 1.41 4.11 -19.65
N TRP A 186 0.34 4.90 -19.62
CA TRP A 186 -0.20 5.57 -20.83
C TRP A 186 -0.09 7.09 -20.78
N GLY A 187 0.36 7.67 -19.68
CA GLY A 187 0.48 9.12 -19.55
C GLY A 187 1.36 9.56 -18.40
N ILE A 188 1.82 10.79 -18.50
CA ILE A 188 2.64 11.44 -17.48
C ILE A 188 2.04 12.80 -17.17
N LYS A 189 1.71 13.04 -15.90
CA LYS A 189 1.38 14.37 -15.39
C LYS A 189 2.69 15.06 -15.03
N LYS A 190 3.06 16.13 -15.74
CA LYS A 190 4.25 16.91 -15.40
C LYS A 190 4.07 17.63 -14.07
N GLY A 191 5.09 17.60 -13.22
CA GLY A 191 5.13 18.36 -11.99
C GLY A 191 5.18 19.87 -12.24
N LYS A 192 4.61 20.64 -11.32
CA LYS A 192 4.68 22.11 -11.24
C LYS A 192 5.07 22.49 -9.82
N ILE A 193 5.41 23.75 -9.60
CA ILE A 193 5.71 24.26 -8.24
C ILE A 193 4.47 24.02 -7.35
N GLY A 194 4.65 23.27 -6.26
CA GLY A 194 3.57 22.92 -5.33
C GLY A 194 2.68 21.73 -5.76
N GLU A 195 2.85 21.20 -6.97
CA GLU A 195 2.13 20.02 -7.47
C GLU A 195 3.15 18.99 -8.00
N PRO A 196 3.37 17.86 -7.31
CA PRO A 196 4.24 16.81 -7.80
C PRO A 196 3.70 16.19 -9.10
N GLY A 197 4.60 15.78 -9.97
CA GLY A 197 4.26 14.99 -11.15
C GLY A 197 3.88 13.56 -10.78
N GLY A 198 3.41 12.80 -11.77
CA GLY A 198 3.04 11.41 -11.55
C GLY A 198 2.79 10.66 -12.84
N PHE A 199 2.73 9.36 -12.74
CA PHE A 199 2.33 8.47 -13.82
C PHE A 199 0.81 8.31 -13.87
N CYS A 200 0.29 8.16 -15.09
CA CYS A 200 -1.06 7.67 -15.34
C CYS A 200 -0.94 6.28 -15.95
N GLY A 201 -1.49 5.28 -15.31
CA GLY A 201 -1.30 3.89 -15.72
C GLY A 201 -2.35 2.95 -15.11
N SER A 202 -2.28 1.68 -15.50
CA SER A 202 -3.01 0.58 -14.85
C SER A 202 -2.04 -0.49 -14.39
N ILE A 203 -2.49 -1.24 -13.40
CA ILE A 203 -1.77 -2.38 -12.85
C ILE A 203 -2.64 -3.61 -13.09
N ASP A 204 -2.06 -4.64 -13.68
CA ASP A 204 -2.69 -5.95 -13.77
C ASP A 204 -2.13 -6.84 -12.66
N TYR A 205 -2.97 -7.17 -11.69
CA TYR A 205 -2.60 -7.91 -10.48
C TYR A 205 -2.55 -9.42 -10.66
N ASN A 206 -2.46 -9.92 -11.90
CA ASN A 206 -2.26 -11.33 -12.15
C ASN A 206 -0.86 -11.78 -11.68
N GLU A 207 -0.75 -13.00 -11.16
CA GLU A 207 0.53 -13.55 -10.68
C GLU A 207 1.63 -13.60 -11.76
N GLU A 208 1.25 -13.72 -13.04
CA GLU A 208 2.19 -13.66 -14.17
C GLU A 208 2.89 -12.30 -14.28
N ASN A 209 2.19 -11.24 -13.91
CA ASN A 209 2.68 -9.85 -13.93
C ASN A 209 3.39 -9.44 -12.65
N LYS A 210 3.44 -10.31 -11.66
CA LYS A 210 4.20 -10.08 -10.43
C LYS A 210 5.70 -10.13 -10.72
N VAL A 211 6.39 -9.04 -10.39
CA VAL A 211 7.85 -8.89 -10.60
C VAL A 211 8.64 -9.00 -9.32
N GLY A 212 8.00 -8.87 -8.16
CA GLY A 212 8.71 -8.94 -6.88
C GLY A 212 7.80 -8.87 -5.67
N THR A 213 8.43 -8.89 -4.50
CA THR A 213 7.77 -8.78 -3.19
C THR A 213 8.37 -7.64 -2.40
N ILE A 214 7.50 -6.84 -1.75
CA ILE A 214 7.90 -5.76 -0.86
C ILE A 214 8.00 -6.33 0.55
N THR A 215 9.13 -6.10 1.22
CA THR A 215 9.38 -6.60 2.57
C THR A 215 9.52 -5.49 3.61
N LYS A 216 9.69 -4.23 3.14
CA LYS A 216 9.87 -3.09 4.04
C LYS A 216 9.31 -1.82 3.41
N ASN A 217 8.51 -1.08 4.18
CA ASN A 217 8.12 0.30 3.93
C ASN A 217 8.69 1.19 5.04
N CYS A 218 9.46 2.20 4.69
CA CYS A 218 10.07 3.12 5.64
C CYS A 218 10.26 4.51 5.01
N GLU A 219 10.69 5.49 5.79
CA GLU A 219 10.85 6.89 5.34
C GLU A 219 11.73 7.04 4.09
N THR A 220 12.71 6.16 3.88
CA THR A 220 13.63 6.22 2.75
C THR A 220 13.15 5.46 1.51
N GLY A 221 12.02 4.76 1.58
CA GLY A 221 11.45 4.05 0.44
C GLY A 221 10.90 2.67 0.74
N LEU A 222 10.61 1.96 -0.33
CA LEU A 222 10.23 0.56 -0.34
C LEU A 222 11.43 -0.31 -0.68
N PHE A 223 11.55 -1.43 0.03
CA PHE A 223 12.60 -2.41 -0.21
C PHE A 223 12.01 -3.82 -0.26
N GLY A 224 12.69 -4.71 -0.96
CA GLY A 224 12.25 -6.10 -1.07
C GLY A 224 13.08 -6.88 -2.08
N ASN A 225 12.47 -7.90 -2.68
CA ASN A 225 13.12 -8.79 -3.62
C ASN A 225 12.37 -8.79 -4.95
N VAL A 226 13.13 -8.83 -6.05
CA VAL A 226 12.62 -8.92 -7.42
C VAL A 226 13.16 -10.17 -8.12
N ASP A 227 12.40 -10.68 -9.05
CA ASP A 227 12.87 -11.69 -9.99
C ASP A 227 13.69 -10.97 -11.08
N LEU A 228 15.02 -11.15 -11.05
CA LEU A 228 15.94 -10.55 -12.02
C LEU A 228 15.64 -10.94 -13.47
N LYS A 229 14.95 -12.05 -13.72
CA LYS A 229 14.53 -12.45 -15.07
C LYS A 229 13.36 -11.61 -15.60
N LYS A 230 12.65 -10.92 -14.70
CA LYS A 230 11.50 -10.06 -15.01
C LYS A 230 11.85 -8.57 -15.02
N ILE A 231 13.09 -8.25 -14.70
CA ILE A 231 13.59 -6.87 -14.72
C ILE A 231 14.70 -6.81 -15.74
N ASP A 232 14.54 -5.92 -16.72
CA ASP A 232 15.57 -5.64 -17.72
C ASP A 232 16.72 -4.90 -17.01
N VAL A 233 17.74 -5.66 -16.64
CA VAL A 233 18.98 -5.16 -16.05
C VAL A 233 20.07 -5.57 -17.03
N GLU A 234 20.33 -4.74 -18.01
CA GLU A 234 21.50 -4.88 -18.86
C GLU A 234 22.78 -4.31 -18.22
#